data_b0bdacdc69482cad73f9dccd0f588ff7
#
_entry.id   b0bdacdc69482cad73f9dccd0f588ff7
#
_cell.length_a   1.000
_cell.length_b   1.000
_cell.length_c   1.000
_cell.angle_alpha   90.00
_cell.angle_beta   90.00
_cell.angle_gamma   90.00
#
_symmetry.space_group_name_H-M   'P 1'
#
loop_
_entity.id
_entity.type
_entity.pdbx_description
1 polymer ?
#
loop_
_entity_poly.entity_id
_entity_poly.type
_entity_poly.pdbx_seq_one_letter_code
_entity_poly.pdbx_strand_id
1 'polypeptide(L)'
;MKTNLSSQITLNRVSPRYFRPENAFERSVLTRLEKIPTDIYESPEEGANQIALDIAQMIRDKQKAGRFCVLALAGGNSPRNVYSALVRMHKEEGLSFRNVVVFNLSEYYPLASDAVNSNLKSLKEMLLDHVDIDMQNVF
;
A
#
# COMPACT_ATOMS: atom_id res chain seq x y z
N MET A 1 30.30 -23.79 -11.42
CA MET A 1 29.07 -23.67 -10.64
C MET A 1 28.98 -22.28 -10.05
N LYS A 2 27.97 -21.48 -10.42
CA LYS A 2 27.73 -20.18 -9.78
C LYS A 2 27.06 -20.47 -8.44
N THR A 3 27.77 -20.28 -7.36
CA THR A 3 27.21 -20.35 -6.00
C THR A 3 26.21 -19.20 -5.81
N ASN A 4 24.96 -19.56 -5.64
CA ASN A 4 23.92 -18.59 -5.32
C ASN A 4 24.10 -18.12 -3.88
N LEU A 5 24.74 -16.97 -3.68
CA LEU A 5 25.04 -16.41 -2.36
C LEU A 5 23.77 -16.10 -1.54
N SER A 6 22.64 -15.87 -2.20
CA SER A 6 21.38 -15.60 -1.50
C SER A 6 20.87 -16.80 -0.70
N SER A 7 21.20 -18.04 -1.09
CA SER A 7 20.85 -19.24 -0.33
C SER A 7 21.66 -19.42 0.97
N GLN A 8 22.71 -18.62 1.16
CA GLN A 8 23.55 -18.67 2.36
C GLN A 8 23.16 -17.60 3.40
N ILE A 9 22.26 -16.69 3.04
CA ILE A 9 21.74 -15.67 3.97
C ILE A 9 20.61 -16.32 4.76
N THR A 10 20.91 -16.75 5.97
CA THR A 10 19.89 -17.20 6.91
C THR A 10 19.52 -16.03 7.82
N LEU A 11 18.28 -15.53 7.73
CA LEU A 11 17.72 -14.48 8.60
C LEU A 11 17.65 -14.89 10.08
N ASN A 12 17.94 -16.16 10.40
CA ASN A 12 17.95 -16.70 11.77
C ASN A 12 18.99 -16.06 12.72
N ARG A 13 19.88 -15.23 12.19
CA ARG A 13 20.89 -14.48 12.99
C ARG A 13 20.48 -13.05 13.33
N VAL A 14 19.38 -12.56 12.76
CA VAL A 14 18.87 -11.22 13.07
C VAL A 14 17.86 -11.36 14.20
N SER A 15 18.19 -10.78 15.34
CA SER A 15 17.26 -10.79 16.48
C SER A 15 15.97 -10.06 16.11
N PRO A 16 14.78 -10.62 16.40
CA PRO A 16 13.50 -9.94 16.26
C PRO A 16 13.45 -8.55 16.92
N ARG A 17 14.28 -8.34 17.93
CA ARG A 17 14.44 -7.07 18.64
C ARG A 17 14.79 -5.90 17.71
N TYR A 18 15.50 -6.14 16.59
CA TYR A 18 15.89 -5.07 15.66
C TYR A 18 14.74 -4.52 14.82
N PHE A 19 13.65 -5.24 14.69
CA PHE A 19 12.49 -4.79 13.89
C PHE A 19 11.17 -4.83 14.66
N ARG A 20 11.18 -5.26 15.92
CA ARG A 20 10.00 -5.25 16.81
C ARG A 20 10.37 -4.65 18.16
N PRO A 21 10.54 -3.32 18.23
CA PRO A 21 10.81 -2.66 19.51
C PRO A 21 9.60 -2.84 20.44
N GLU A 22 9.85 -3.22 21.69
CA GLU A 22 8.81 -3.46 22.68
C GLU A 22 8.18 -2.16 23.22
N ASN A 23 8.89 -1.03 23.07
CA ASN A 23 8.44 0.25 23.58
C ASN A 23 9.00 1.43 22.78
N ALA A 24 8.44 2.62 22.99
CA ALA A 24 8.81 3.84 22.28
C ALA A 24 10.29 4.25 22.48
N PHE A 25 10.86 3.98 23.66
CA PHE A 25 12.26 4.28 23.92
C PHE A 25 13.19 3.38 23.10
N GLU A 26 12.93 2.09 23.09
CA GLU A 26 13.68 1.12 22.28
C GLU A 26 13.59 1.46 20.79
N ARG A 27 12.38 1.79 20.31
CA ARG A 27 12.18 2.27 18.95
C ARG A 27 13.04 3.50 18.66
N SER A 28 13.06 4.49 19.52
CA SER A 28 13.86 5.72 19.31
C SER A 28 15.37 5.45 19.27
N VAL A 29 15.86 4.47 20.02
CA VAL A 29 17.28 4.07 19.99
C VAL A 29 17.63 3.33 18.70
N LEU A 30 16.77 2.40 18.28
CA LEU A 30 16.98 1.58 17.08
C LEU A 30 16.89 2.42 15.80
N THR A 31 15.96 3.38 15.75
CA THR A 31 15.68 4.18 14.54
C THR A 31 16.46 5.50 14.48
N ARG A 32 17.26 5.82 15.49
CA ARG A 32 17.96 7.12 15.58
C ARG A 32 18.87 7.48 14.40
N LEU A 33 19.32 6.49 13.65
CA LEU A 33 20.17 6.66 12.46
C LEU A 33 19.41 6.49 11.15
N GLU A 34 18.13 6.16 11.21
CA GLU A 34 17.29 6.05 10.04
C GLU A 34 16.99 7.44 9.49
N LYS A 35 17.20 7.62 8.18
CA LYS A 35 16.82 8.84 7.48
C LYS A 35 15.35 8.85 7.04
N ILE A 36 14.78 7.67 6.90
CA ILE A 36 13.39 7.43 6.52
C ILE A 36 12.82 6.45 7.53
N PRO A 37 11.71 6.77 8.21
CA PRO A 37 11.03 5.81 9.10
C PRO A 37 10.69 4.53 8.33
N THR A 38 11.05 3.38 8.90
CA THR A 38 10.86 2.08 8.26
C THR A 38 10.20 1.12 9.23
N ASP A 39 9.09 0.51 8.82
CA ASP A 39 8.44 -0.57 9.55
C ASP A 39 8.66 -1.89 8.81
N ILE A 40 9.08 -2.92 9.55
CA ILE A 40 9.38 -4.25 9.01
C ILE A 40 8.35 -5.24 9.52
N TYR A 41 7.77 -6.01 8.60
CA TYR A 41 6.75 -7.01 8.87
C TYR A 41 7.25 -8.41 8.56
N GLU A 42 6.68 -9.43 9.20
CA GLU A 42 7.09 -10.82 8.98
C GLU A 42 6.57 -11.40 7.66
N SER A 43 5.48 -10.85 7.14
CA SER A 43 4.92 -11.27 5.86
C SER A 43 4.47 -10.09 5.01
N PRO A 44 4.44 -10.27 3.67
CA PRO A 44 3.88 -9.27 2.77
C PRO A 44 2.40 -8.97 3.06
N GLU A 45 1.65 -9.96 3.53
CA GLU A 45 0.24 -9.84 3.88
C GLU A 45 0.05 -8.96 5.13
N GLU A 46 0.89 -9.13 6.15
CA GLU A 46 0.86 -8.32 7.37
C GLU A 46 1.14 -6.85 7.04
N GLY A 47 2.20 -6.57 6.28
CA GLY A 47 2.54 -5.22 5.84
C GLY A 47 1.44 -4.60 4.97
N ALA A 48 0.88 -5.37 4.03
CA ALA A 48 -0.20 -4.90 3.17
C ALA A 48 -1.47 -4.57 3.96
N ASN A 49 -1.85 -5.39 4.94
CA ASN A 49 -2.99 -5.12 5.80
C ASN A 49 -2.77 -3.86 6.65
N GLN A 50 -1.57 -3.65 7.19
CA GLN A 50 -1.27 -2.44 7.95
C GLN A 50 -1.37 -1.18 7.07
N ILE A 51 -0.79 -1.20 5.88
CA ILE A 51 -0.89 -0.09 4.92
C ILE A 51 -2.36 0.17 4.55
N ALA A 52 -3.15 -0.88 4.33
CA ALA A 52 -4.57 -0.74 4.01
C ALA A 52 -5.36 -0.12 5.18
N LEU A 53 -5.05 -0.50 6.43
CA LEU A 53 -5.65 0.11 7.63
C LEU A 53 -5.32 1.60 7.72
N ASP A 54 -4.07 1.99 7.50
CA ASP A 54 -3.63 3.39 7.56
C ASP A 54 -4.33 4.22 6.47
N ILE A 55 -4.43 3.70 5.24
CA ILE A 55 -5.18 4.34 4.16
C ILE A 55 -6.67 4.46 4.51
N ALA A 56 -7.28 3.39 5.00
CA ALA A 56 -8.70 3.39 5.39
C ALA A 56 -8.98 4.41 6.51
N GLN A 57 -8.09 4.50 7.50
CA GLN A 57 -8.20 5.48 8.57
C GLN A 57 -8.10 6.91 8.01
N MET A 58 -7.15 7.17 7.11
CA MET A 58 -7.01 8.47 6.46
C MET A 58 -8.27 8.86 5.67
N ILE A 59 -8.85 7.93 4.91
CA ILE A 59 -10.09 8.15 4.15
C ILE A 59 -11.23 8.53 5.11
N ARG A 60 -11.43 7.74 6.19
CA ARG A 60 -12.48 7.98 7.20
C ARG A 60 -12.31 9.33 7.91
N ASP A 61 -11.09 9.71 8.24
CA ASP A 61 -10.82 10.99 8.91
C ASP A 61 -11.07 12.19 8.01
N LYS A 62 -10.67 12.09 6.73
CA LYS A 62 -11.01 13.11 5.73
C LYS A 62 -12.51 13.20 5.50
N GLN A 63 -13.20 12.07 5.43
CA GLN A 63 -14.65 12.03 5.28
C GLN A 63 -15.37 12.70 6.45
N LYS A 64 -14.98 12.38 7.70
CA LYS A 64 -15.53 13.03 8.91
C LYS A 64 -15.31 14.55 8.90
N ALA A 65 -14.19 14.99 8.33
CA ALA A 65 -13.86 16.41 8.20
C ALA A 65 -14.53 17.11 6.99
N GLY A 66 -15.37 16.40 6.22
CA GLY A 66 -16.00 16.92 5.00
C GLY A 66 -15.00 17.24 3.89
N ARG A 67 -13.86 16.56 3.82
CA ARG A 67 -12.77 16.81 2.88
C ARG A 67 -12.49 15.62 2.01
N PHE A 68 -11.91 15.85 0.85
CA PHE A 68 -11.38 14.80 -0.01
C PHE A 68 -10.09 14.21 0.55
N CYS A 69 -9.95 12.89 0.36
CA CYS A 69 -8.70 12.17 0.55
C CYS A 69 -8.05 11.98 -0.83
N VAL A 70 -6.86 12.55 -1.01
CA VAL A 70 -6.13 12.47 -2.29
C VAL A 70 -5.07 11.38 -2.17
N LEU A 71 -5.11 10.41 -3.06
CA LEU A 71 -4.20 9.27 -3.11
C LEU A 71 -3.48 9.23 -4.45
N ALA A 72 -2.16 9.01 -4.42
CA ALA A 72 -1.39 8.64 -5.59
C ALA A 72 -1.17 7.12 -5.56
N LEU A 73 -1.72 6.41 -6.53
CA LEU A 73 -1.73 4.94 -6.55
C LEU A 73 -0.95 4.40 -7.74
N ALA A 74 -0.19 3.34 -7.52
CA ALA A 74 0.59 2.68 -8.55
C ALA A 74 -0.18 1.50 -9.16
N GLY A 75 0.00 1.27 -10.46
CA GLY A 75 -0.34 0.00 -11.09
C GLY A 75 0.68 -1.11 -10.76
N GLY A 76 0.51 -2.27 -11.38
CA GLY A 76 1.43 -3.40 -11.25
C GLY A 76 1.16 -4.30 -10.04
N ASN A 77 2.10 -5.22 -9.77
CA ASN A 77 1.87 -6.30 -8.82
C ASN A 77 2.17 -5.95 -7.35
N SER A 78 3.06 -4.99 -7.10
CA SER A 78 3.52 -4.67 -5.75
C SER A 78 2.39 -4.24 -4.80
N PRO A 79 1.44 -3.38 -5.18
CA PRO A 79 0.35 -2.97 -4.30
C PRO A 79 -0.85 -3.93 -4.26
N ARG A 80 -0.82 -5.03 -5.00
CA ARG A 80 -1.96 -5.96 -5.15
C ARG A 80 -2.60 -6.38 -3.82
N ASN A 81 -1.78 -6.76 -2.84
CA ASN A 81 -2.29 -7.22 -1.53
C ASN A 81 -2.94 -6.06 -0.75
N VAL A 82 -2.40 -4.84 -0.87
CA VAL A 82 -3.00 -3.63 -0.28
C VAL A 82 -4.37 -3.36 -0.89
N TYR A 83 -4.47 -3.41 -2.22
CA TYR A 83 -5.75 -3.18 -2.92
C TYR A 83 -6.78 -4.25 -2.59
N SER A 84 -6.38 -5.52 -2.52
CA SER A 84 -7.26 -6.60 -2.09
C SER A 84 -7.79 -6.38 -0.66
N ALA A 85 -6.96 -5.90 0.25
CA ALA A 85 -7.38 -5.57 1.61
C ALA A 85 -8.35 -4.37 1.63
N LEU A 86 -8.10 -3.32 0.84
CA LEU A 86 -9.00 -2.16 0.72
C LEU A 86 -10.35 -2.54 0.13
N VAL A 87 -10.38 -3.39 -0.90
CA VAL A 87 -11.63 -3.93 -1.48
C VAL A 87 -12.41 -4.73 -0.44
N ARG A 88 -11.75 -5.57 0.34
CA ARG A 88 -12.39 -6.30 1.44
C ARG A 88 -12.99 -5.34 2.47
N MET A 89 -12.23 -4.32 2.91
CA MET A 89 -12.72 -3.31 3.86
C MET A 89 -13.93 -2.54 3.31
N HIS A 90 -13.95 -2.26 1.99
CA HIS A 90 -15.12 -1.66 1.35
C HIS A 90 -16.34 -2.58 1.44
N LYS A 91 -16.20 -3.86 1.06
CA LYS A 91 -17.30 -4.81 0.98
C LYS A 91 -17.80 -5.28 2.35
N GLU A 92 -16.92 -5.48 3.30
CA GLU A 92 -17.22 -6.11 4.59
C GLU A 92 -17.33 -5.12 5.75
N GLU A 93 -16.59 -4.00 5.68
CA GLU A 93 -16.49 -3.04 6.78
C GLU A 93 -17.09 -1.66 6.44
N GLY A 94 -17.68 -1.51 5.24
CA GLY A 94 -18.35 -0.27 4.83
C GLY A 94 -17.39 0.91 4.59
N LEU A 95 -16.12 0.67 4.25
CA LEU A 95 -15.19 1.72 3.84
C LEU A 95 -15.69 2.35 2.54
N SER A 96 -16.04 3.65 2.53
CA SER A 96 -16.49 4.35 1.33
C SER A 96 -15.36 5.15 0.69
N PHE A 97 -15.31 5.10 -0.65
CA PHE A 97 -14.33 5.84 -1.47
C PHE A 97 -14.95 7.09 -2.13
N ARG A 98 -16.17 7.50 -1.78
CA ARG A 98 -16.85 8.66 -2.39
C ARG A 98 -16.12 9.98 -2.19
N ASN A 99 -15.34 10.11 -1.12
CA ASN A 99 -14.51 11.28 -0.84
C ASN A 99 -13.05 11.09 -1.28
N VAL A 100 -12.76 10.11 -2.15
CA VAL A 100 -11.40 9.84 -2.60
C VAL A 100 -11.19 10.42 -3.99
N VAL A 101 -10.02 11.03 -4.18
CA VAL A 101 -9.46 11.45 -5.47
C VAL A 101 -8.20 10.64 -5.72
N VAL A 102 -8.10 10.02 -6.88
CA VAL A 102 -6.97 9.15 -7.23
C VAL A 102 -6.19 9.74 -8.38
N PHE A 103 -4.88 9.82 -8.21
CA PHE A 103 -3.92 10.04 -9.28
C PHE A 103 -3.20 8.74 -9.59
N ASN A 104 -3.23 8.32 -10.87
CA ASN A 104 -2.35 7.24 -11.32
C ASN A 104 -0.90 7.72 -11.29
N LEU A 105 -0.06 7.03 -10.50
CA LEU A 105 1.31 7.47 -10.23
C LEU A 105 2.20 7.52 -11.46
N SER A 106 1.98 6.62 -12.41
CA SER A 106 2.77 6.54 -13.64
C SER A 106 2.00 5.83 -14.74
N GLU A 107 2.25 6.23 -15.99
CA GLU A 107 1.74 5.56 -17.17
C GLU A 107 2.80 5.57 -18.28
N TYR A 108 2.71 4.62 -19.21
CA TYR A 108 3.57 4.57 -20.38
C TYR A 108 3.03 5.47 -21.49
N TYR A 109 3.93 6.14 -22.20
CA TYR A 109 3.56 6.98 -23.34
C TYR A 109 4.37 6.60 -24.59
N PRO A 110 3.74 6.53 -25.78
CA PRO A 110 2.29 6.60 -26.02
C PRO A 110 1.62 5.24 -25.74
N LEU A 111 0.51 5.24 -25.03
CA LEU A 111 -0.24 4.03 -24.71
C LEU A 111 -1.75 4.29 -24.78
N ALA A 112 -2.51 3.38 -25.38
CA ALA A 112 -3.96 3.40 -25.31
C ALA A 112 -4.40 3.02 -23.88
N SER A 113 -5.43 3.69 -23.34
CA SER A 113 -5.91 3.50 -21.97
C SER A 113 -6.45 2.10 -21.67
N ASP A 114 -6.77 1.33 -22.72
CA ASP A 114 -7.24 -0.06 -22.68
C ASP A 114 -6.14 -1.10 -22.94
N ALA A 115 -4.91 -0.64 -23.19
CA ALA A 115 -3.79 -1.53 -23.44
C ALA A 115 -3.53 -2.48 -22.27
N VAL A 116 -3.11 -3.70 -22.55
CA VAL A 116 -2.91 -4.76 -21.56
C VAL A 116 -1.89 -4.37 -20.48
N ASN A 117 -0.91 -3.58 -20.86
CA ASN A 117 0.18 -3.11 -19.98
C ASN A 117 -0.07 -1.70 -19.40
N SER A 118 -1.29 -1.15 -19.52
CA SER A 118 -1.64 0.12 -18.88
C SER A 118 -1.68 -0.03 -17.37
N ASN A 119 -1.00 0.86 -16.67
CA ASN A 119 -1.03 0.95 -15.21
C ASN A 119 -2.42 1.36 -14.70
N LEU A 120 -3.08 2.29 -15.41
CA LEU A 120 -4.44 2.70 -15.08
C LEU A 120 -5.43 1.54 -15.22
N LYS A 121 -5.31 0.73 -16.27
CA LYS A 121 -6.15 -0.46 -16.45
C LYS A 121 -5.94 -1.44 -15.30
N SER A 122 -4.69 -1.74 -14.97
CA SER A 122 -4.33 -2.60 -13.85
C SER A 122 -4.91 -2.09 -12.51
N LEU A 123 -4.84 -0.78 -12.27
CA LEU A 123 -5.40 -0.14 -11.09
C LEU A 123 -6.94 -0.26 -11.04
N LYS A 124 -7.61 -0.07 -12.18
CA LYS A 124 -9.07 -0.27 -12.30
C LYS A 124 -9.44 -1.70 -11.93
N GLU A 125 -8.83 -2.68 -12.58
CA GLU A 125 -9.11 -4.11 -12.36
C GLU A 125 -8.83 -4.56 -10.92
N MET A 126 -7.83 -4.00 -10.25
CA MET A 126 -7.46 -4.42 -8.89
C MET A 126 -8.22 -3.69 -7.78
N LEU A 127 -8.69 -2.46 -8.01
CA LEU A 127 -9.28 -1.62 -6.97
C LEU A 127 -10.50 -0.84 -7.43
N LEU A 128 -10.37 0.01 -8.46
CA LEU A 128 -11.37 1.06 -8.70
C LEU A 128 -12.73 0.51 -9.14
N ASP A 129 -12.76 -0.59 -9.88
CA ASP A 129 -14.00 -1.26 -10.33
C ASP A 129 -14.70 -2.02 -9.20
N HIS A 130 -14.08 -2.11 -8.03
CA HIS A 130 -14.58 -2.87 -6.88
C HIS A 130 -15.03 -2.01 -5.69
N VAL A 131 -14.91 -0.69 -5.81
CA VAL A 131 -15.24 0.30 -4.76
C VAL A 131 -16.16 1.39 -5.28
N ASP A 132 -16.75 2.20 -4.39
CA ASP A 132 -17.72 3.25 -4.71
C ASP A 132 -17.09 4.60 -5.06
N ILE A 133 -15.92 4.60 -5.68
CA ILE A 133 -15.25 5.83 -6.14
C ILE A 133 -16.01 6.44 -7.34
N ASP A 134 -16.10 7.78 -7.36
CA ASP A 134 -16.53 8.49 -8.56
C ASP A 134 -15.40 8.50 -9.59
N MET A 135 -15.64 7.92 -10.77
CA MET A 135 -14.62 7.87 -11.83
C MET A 135 -14.21 9.25 -12.37
N GLN A 136 -14.99 10.29 -12.10
CA GLN A 136 -14.59 11.69 -12.38
C GLN A 136 -13.44 12.17 -11.47
N ASN A 137 -13.21 11.48 -10.37
CA ASN A 137 -12.12 11.75 -9.42
C ASN A 137 -10.87 10.89 -9.69
N VAL A 138 -10.75 10.26 -10.85
CA VAL A 138 -9.59 9.42 -11.23
C VAL A 138 -8.84 10.07 -12.39
N PHE A 139 -7.56 10.37 -12.18
CA PHE A 139 -6.68 11.12 -13.10
C PHE A 139 -5.40 10.34 -13.44
#